data_4b82f2070f6e49e13636bf2480b41e1b
#
_entry.id   4b82f2070f6e49e13636bf2480b41e1b
#
_cell.length_a   1.000
_cell.length_b   1.000
_cell.length_c   1.000
_cell.angle_alpha   90.00
_cell.angle_beta   90.00
_cell.angle_gamma   90.00
#
_symmetry.space_group_name_H-M   'P 1'
#
loop_
_entity.id
_entity.type
_entity.pdbx_description
1 polymer ?
#
loop_
_entity_poly.entity_id
_entity_poly.type
_entity_poly.pdbx_seq_one_letter_code
_entity_poly.pdbx_strand_id
1 'polypeptide(L)'
;RKTAGILDGSTLGKIEIKGKDALTFVNLMYTNSFTKMKPKTGRYALMLGEDGMVKDDGIVCKINDQHFIVTTTTGNAASVLAHMEEYAQTEWPNLNVYMNSITEQFATFNLSGPKSRVIMSRVFNDIDFSNDQFPFMSFNNFKYLDTEIRILRASFTGELGYEIYVPPSHALKLWQRFFISSRDFDLVPYGTETMHLLRAEKGYIIVGQDTDGTVTPVDLNLNWMIGKKKKDFIGKRSLTRSDIIKESRKQLVGLVPIDKTLGIEEGQHVIEQKDLSLPIKNPVDMLGHVTSSYFSPNLNHAVAMALIRGGKRKIGSRLFVSTENLNTIAVEVVEPNFIDPKNERMML
;
A
#
# COMPACT_ATOMS: atom_id res chain seq x y z
N ARG A 1 -16.78 -1.45 -5.66
CA ARG A 1 -16.41 -1.79 -7.03
C ARG A 1 -17.50 -1.54 -8.08
N LYS A 2 -18.75 -1.27 -7.70
CA LYS A 2 -19.86 -0.97 -8.63
C LYS A 2 -20.20 0.51 -8.69
N THR A 3 -20.14 1.19 -7.56
CA THR A 3 -20.49 2.61 -7.39
C THR A 3 -19.31 3.40 -6.83
N ALA A 4 -19.40 3.89 -5.61
CA ALA A 4 -18.31 4.48 -4.88
C ALA A 4 -18.46 4.25 -3.37
N GLY A 5 -17.34 4.24 -2.67
CA GLY A 5 -17.29 4.22 -1.22
C GLY A 5 -16.37 5.31 -0.71
N ILE A 6 -16.62 5.77 0.52
CA ILE A 6 -15.79 6.75 1.21
C ILE A 6 -15.34 6.20 2.56
N LEU A 7 -14.04 6.35 2.85
CA LEU A 7 -13.39 5.92 4.10
C LEU A 7 -12.79 7.13 4.79
N ASP A 8 -12.90 7.19 6.11
CA ASP A 8 -12.08 8.07 6.95
C ASP A 8 -10.70 7.44 7.18
N GLY A 9 -9.69 7.97 6.50
CA GLY A 9 -8.27 7.59 6.59
C GLY A 9 -7.43 8.59 7.38
N SER A 10 -8.03 9.38 8.27
CA SER A 10 -7.36 10.48 8.99
C SER A 10 -6.18 10.03 9.84
N THR A 11 -6.14 8.76 10.27
CA THR A 11 -5.06 8.21 11.10
C THR A 11 -3.77 7.89 10.34
N LEU A 12 -3.80 7.84 9.00
CA LEU A 12 -2.58 7.65 8.20
C LEU A 12 -1.57 8.75 8.52
N GLY A 13 -0.32 8.37 8.77
CA GLY A 13 0.73 9.32 9.08
C GLY A 13 1.00 10.28 7.92
N LYS A 14 1.25 11.53 8.25
CA LYS A 14 1.61 12.60 7.30
C LYS A 14 2.78 13.37 7.86
N ILE A 15 3.91 13.34 7.15
CA ILE A 15 5.13 14.03 7.55
C ILE A 15 5.46 15.06 6.48
N GLU A 16 5.62 16.30 6.90
CA GLU A 16 6.08 17.39 6.04
C GLU A 16 7.60 17.48 6.12
N ILE A 17 8.27 17.53 4.96
CA ILE A 17 9.74 17.64 4.83
C ILE A 17 10.05 18.90 4.05
N LYS A 18 10.76 19.84 4.66
CA LYS A 18 11.15 21.14 4.10
C LYS A 18 12.65 21.39 4.23
N GLY A 19 13.20 22.18 3.34
CA GLY A 19 14.59 22.66 3.36
C GLY A 19 15.25 22.60 1.99
N LYS A 20 16.37 23.31 1.85
CA LYS A 20 17.10 23.34 0.55
C LYS A 20 17.59 21.98 0.09
N ASP A 21 17.80 21.04 1.02
CA ASP A 21 18.29 19.69 0.76
C ASP A 21 17.18 18.61 0.86
N ALA A 22 15.89 19.01 0.92
CA ALA A 22 14.77 18.08 1.07
C ALA A 22 14.74 17.01 -0.05
N LEU A 23 14.99 17.37 -1.31
CA LEU A 23 15.07 16.41 -2.42
C LEU A 23 16.20 15.39 -2.20
N THR A 24 17.37 15.81 -1.74
CA THR A 24 18.48 14.92 -1.43
C THR A 24 18.12 13.98 -0.31
N PHE A 25 17.57 14.50 0.77
CA PHE A 25 17.14 13.73 1.94
C PHE A 25 16.09 12.66 1.57
N VAL A 26 15.02 13.03 0.89
CA VAL A 26 13.98 12.07 0.46
C VAL A 26 14.55 11.00 -0.47
N ASN A 27 15.52 11.35 -1.34
CA ASN A 27 16.23 10.35 -2.13
C ASN A 27 17.07 9.41 -1.27
N LEU A 28 17.66 9.82 -0.17
CA LEU A 28 18.44 8.95 0.71
C LEU A 28 17.54 8.04 1.56
N MET A 29 16.39 8.53 2.00
CA MET A 29 15.46 7.78 2.86
C MET A 29 14.70 6.66 2.13
N TYR A 30 14.35 6.81 0.85
CA TYR A 30 13.48 5.89 0.13
C TYR A 30 14.19 5.18 -1.04
N THR A 31 13.68 4.04 -1.47
CA THR A 31 14.26 3.25 -2.58
C THR A 31 14.13 3.92 -3.94
N ASN A 32 13.07 4.68 -4.16
CA ASN A 32 12.75 5.33 -5.43
C ASN A 32 13.66 6.53 -5.71
N SER A 33 13.73 6.95 -6.98
CA SER A 33 14.35 8.21 -7.35
C SER A 33 13.30 9.30 -7.53
N PHE A 34 13.47 10.45 -6.87
CA PHE A 34 12.56 11.59 -6.94
C PHE A 34 13.16 12.76 -7.76
N THR A 35 14.40 12.65 -8.22
CA THR A 35 15.12 13.72 -8.94
C THR A 35 14.38 14.22 -10.19
N LYS A 36 13.76 13.31 -10.95
CA LYS A 36 12.98 13.65 -12.16
C LYS A 36 11.48 13.72 -11.92
N MET A 37 11.04 13.63 -10.67
CA MET A 37 9.64 13.72 -10.31
C MET A 37 9.17 15.16 -10.50
N LYS A 38 8.04 15.35 -11.21
CA LYS A 38 7.46 16.68 -11.43
C LYS A 38 6.83 17.21 -10.13
N PRO A 39 6.85 18.52 -9.88
CA PRO A 39 6.02 19.12 -8.84
C PRO A 39 4.54 18.75 -9.02
N LYS A 40 3.78 18.79 -7.92
CA LYS A 40 2.36 18.48 -7.87
C LYS A 40 2.03 17.03 -8.29
N THR A 41 2.94 16.10 -8.04
CA THR A 41 2.71 14.67 -8.23
C THR A 41 3.06 13.87 -6.99
N GLY A 42 2.45 12.70 -6.85
CA GLY A 42 2.77 11.68 -5.87
C GLY A 42 3.56 10.51 -6.48
N ARG A 43 4.20 9.74 -5.64
CA ARG A 43 4.86 8.48 -6.02
C ARG A 43 4.83 7.52 -4.85
N TYR A 44 4.32 6.32 -5.09
CA TYR A 44 4.39 5.23 -4.11
C TYR A 44 5.86 4.89 -3.85
N ALA A 45 6.25 4.77 -2.60
CA ALA A 45 7.63 4.68 -2.16
C ALA A 45 7.79 3.67 -1.02
N LEU A 46 8.96 3.03 -0.95
CA LEU A 46 9.34 2.10 0.10
C LEU A 46 10.51 2.67 0.92
N MET A 47 10.39 2.57 2.23
CA MET A 47 11.46 2.79 3.19
C MET A 47 12.02 1.44 3.63
N LEU A 48 13.34 1.32 3.66
CA LEU A 48 14.05 0.13 4.11
C LEU A 48 14.79 0.41 5.42
N GLY A 49 15.03 -0.64 6.18
CA GLY A 49 16.11 -0.66 7.17
C GLY A 49 17.47 -0.81 6.49
N GLU A 50 18.55 -0.62 7.25
CA GLU A 50 19.94 -0.82 6.77
C GLU A 50 20.20 -2.26 6.29
N ASP A 51 19.45 -3.21 6.82
CA ASP A 51 19.48 -4.62 6.46
C ASP A 51 18.83 -4.91 5.08
N GLY A 52 18.16 -3.92 4.48
CA GLY A 52 17.46 -4.03 3.20
C GLY A 52 16.02 -4.55 3.33
N MET A 53 15.52 -4.76 4.55
CA MET A 53 14.14 -5.20 4.77
C MET A 53 13.18 -4.01 4.72
N VAL A 54 11.94 -4.27 4.30
CA VAL A 54 10.89 -3.25 4.25
C VAL A 54 10.51 -2.81 5.65
N LYS A 55 10.63 -1.51 5.90
CA LYS A 55 10.32 -0.84 7.18
C LYS A 55 8.95 -0.17 7.14
N ASP A 56 8.66 0.57 6.07
CA ASP A 56 7.37 1.23 5.84
C ASP A 56 7.15 1.51 4.36
N ASP A 57 5.93 1.85 4.01
CA ASP A 57 5.54 2.31 2.69
C ASP A 57 4.60 3.51 2.76
N GLY A 58 4.45 4.20 1.65
CA GLY A 58 3.54 5.34 1.56
C GLY A 58 3.68 6.08 0.25
N ILE A 59 3.07 7.26 0.16
CA ILE A 59 3.17 8.11 -1.01
C ILE A 59 4.02 9.33 -0.68
N VAL A 60 5.06 9.56 -1.47
CA VAL A 60 5.86 10.78 -1.45
C VAL A 60 5.25 11.76 -2.45
N CYS A 61 4.68 12.84 -1.94
CA CYS A 61 4.10 13.95 -2.72
C CYS A 61 5.11 15.09 -2.82
N LYS A 62 5.45 15.51 -4.04
CA LYS A 62 6.38 16.60 -4.30
C LYS A 62 5.62 17.90 -4.56
N ILE A 63 5.77 18.87 -3.68
CA ILE A 63 5.28 20.23 -3.89
C ILE A 63 6.29 21.02 -4.75
N ASN A 64 7.56 20.95 -4.38
CA ASN A 64 8.73 21.43 -5.14
C ASN A 64 9.99 20.71 -4.63
N ASP A 65 11.18 21.08 -5.09
CA ASP A 65 12.44 20.43 -4.71
C ASP A 65 12.83 20.65 -3.23
N GLN A 66 12.25 21.63 -2.59
CA GLN A 66 12.51 21.98 -1.19
C GLN A 66 11.35 21.64 -0.26
N HIS A 67 10.27 21.01 -0.78
CA HIS A 67 9.08 20.74 -0.01
C HIS A 67 8.37 19.46 -0.47
N PHE A 68 8.29 18.48 0.43
CA PHE A 68 7.62 17.21 0.23
C PHE A 68 6.62 16.94 1.36
N ILE A 69 5.60 16.15 1.06
CA ILE A 69 4.73 15.54 2.06
C ILE A 69 4.80 14.03 1.83
N VAL A 70 5.06 13.27 2.87
CA VAL A 70 5.10 11.83 2.82
C VAL A 70 4.01 11.24 3.69
N THR A 71 3.32 10.22 3.20
CA THR A 71 2.38 9.44 4.00
C THR A 71 3.07 8.19 4.52
N THR A 72 2.58 7.65 5.63
CA THR A 72 3.08 6.41 6.25
C THR A 72 1.92 5.54 6.68
N THR A 73 2.17 4.28 7.00
CA THR A 73 1.16 3.49 7.71
C THR A 73 0.85 4.13 9.06
N THR A 74 -0.38 3.98 9.56
CA THR A 74 -0.83 4.57 10.84
C THR A 74 0.07 4.16 11.99
N GLY A 75 0.33 2.87 12.15
CA GLY A 75 1.13 2.34 13.27
C GLY A 75 2.60 2.75 13.25
N ASN A 76 3.15 3.06 12.07
CA ASN A 76 4.57 3.41 11.91
C ASN A 76 4.83 4.92 11.87
N ALA A 77 3.83 5.77 11.91
CA ALA A 77 3.99 7.22 11.70
C ALA A 77 5.08 7.84 12.60
N ALA A 78 5.03 7.55 13.90
CA ALA A 78 6.02 8.05 14.87
C ALA A 78 7.42 7.42 14.63
N SER A 79 7.49 6.11 14.36
CA SER A 79 8.73 5.40 14.09
C SER A 79 9.43 5.89 12.82
N VAL A 80 8.66 6.18 11.76
CA VAL A 80 9.19 6.73 10.51
C VAL A 80 9.75 8.14 10.73
N LEU A 81 9.03 9.01 11.44
CA LEU A 81 9.52 10.35 11.75
C LEU A 81 10.81 10.29 12.60
N ALA A 82 10.82 9.49 13.67
CA ALA A 82 12.01 9.31 14.51
C ALA A 82 13.21 8.79 13.70
N HIS A 83 12.99 7.83 12.80
CA HIS A 83 14.03 7.33 11.92
C HIS A 83 14.58 8.39 10.94
N MET A 84 13.70 9.24 10.39
CA MET A 84 14.11 10.36 9.55
C MET A 84 14.95 11.38 10.35
N GLU A 85 14.51 11.71 11.57
CA GLU A 85 15.21 12.65 12.46
C GLU A 85 16.58 12.11 12.89
N GLU A 86 16.66 10.81 13.23
CA GLU A 86 17.91 10.15 13.59
C GLU A 86 18.93 10.30 12.45
N TYR A 87 18.57 9.91 11.23
CA TYR A 87 19.49 10.01 10.09
C TYR A 87 19.87 11.45 9.74
N ALA A 88 18.93 12.37 9.85
CA ALA A 88 19.23 13.79 9.59
C ALA A 88 20.25 14.34 10.63
N GLN A 89 20.18 13.88 11.87
CA GLN A 89 21.04 14.37 12.96
C GLN A 89 22.38 13.64 13.05
N THR A 90 22.45 12.36 12.69
CA THR A 90 23.65 11.52 12.90
C THR A 90 24.42 11.31 11.60
N GLU A 91 23.76 10.85 10.55
CA GLU A 91 24.42 10.49 9.28
C GLU A 91 24.56 11.67 8.31
N TRP A 92 23.57 12.58 8.31
CA TRP A 92 23.53 13.70 7.38
C TRP A 92 23.36 15.07 8.06
N PRO A 93 24.14 15.39 9.12
CA PRO A 93 23.97 16.63 9.90
C PRO A 93 24.20 17.92 9.11
N ASN A 94 24.82 17.80 7.94
CA ASN A 94 25.08 18.95 7.05
C ASN A 94 23.92 19.24 6.08
N LEU A 95 22.90 18.38 6.02
CA LEU A 95 21.72 18.65 5.20
C LEU A 95 20.80 19.65 5.90
N ASN A 96 20.42 20.68 5.15
CA ASN A 96 19.45 21.66 5.62
C ASN A 96 18.04 21.14 5.32
N VAL A 97 17.49 20.38 6.27
CA VAL A 97 16.19 19.73 6.18
C VAL A 97 15.49 19.78 7.53
N TYR A 98 14.18 19.99 7.49
CA TYR A 98 13.29 20.04 8.66
C TYR A 98 12.10 19.12 8.43
N MET A 99 11.68 18.40 9.45
CA MET A 99 10.59 17.44 9.40
C MET A 99 9.60 17.71 10.51
N ASN A 100 8.31 17.63 10.20
CA ASN A 100 7.25 17.74 11.19
C ASN A 100 6.14 16.76 10.88
N SER A 101 5.56 16.14 11.92
CA SER A 101 4.27 15.48 11.78
C SER A 101 3.18 16.54 11.53
N ILE A 102 2.42 16.33 10.48
CA ILE A 102 1.23 17.12 10.16
C ILE A 102 -0.03 16.24 10.14
N THR A 103 0.05 15.05 10.75
CA THR A 103 -1.04 14.08 10.80
C THR A 103 -2.32 14.70 11.33
N GLU A 104 -2.25 15.37 12.48
CA GLU A 104 -3.40 15.97 13.15
C GLU A 104 -3.91 17.27 12.48
N GLN A 105 -3.16 17.78 11.51
CA GLN A 105 -3.57 19.00 10.78
C GLN A 105 -4.60 18.70 9.67
N PHE A 106 -4.79 17.43 9.31
CA PHE A 106 -5.67 17.03 8.23
C PHE A 106 -6.50 15.80 8.60
N ALA A 107 -7.83 15.93 8.54
CA ALA A 107 -8.67 14.78 8.26
C ALA A 107 -8.47 14.35 6.81
N THR A 108 -8.51 13.04 6.55
CA THR A 108 -8.27 12.48 5.22
C THR A 108 -9.43 11.57 4.83
N PHE A 109 -10.07 11.85 3.70
CA PHE A 109 -11.13 11.01 3.16
C PHE A 109 -10.65 10.31 1.90
N ASN A 110 -10.82 8.99 1.86
CA ASN A 110 -10.48 8.16 0.71
C ASN A 110 -11.77 7.80 -0.04
N LEU A 111 -12.03 8.48 -1.16
CA LEU A 111 -13.15 8.21 -2.05
C LEU A 111 -12.69 7.25 -3.15
N SER A 112 -13.31 6.07 -3.25
CA SER A 112 -12.90 5.02 -4.18
C SER A 112 -14.08 4.40 -4.92
N GLY A 113 -13.91 4.09 -6.19
CA GLY A 113 -14.91 3.41 -7.03
C GLY A 113 -15.11 4.08 -8.38
N PRO A 114 -15.78 3.42 -9.34
CA PRO A 114 -15.95 3.93 -10.71
C PRO A 114 -16.74 5.25 -10.80
N LYS A 115 -17.54 5.57 -9.78
CA LYS A 115 -18.31 6.83 -9.70
C LYS A 115 -17.57 7.95 -8.96
N SER A 116 -16.36 7.72 -8.47
CA SER A 116 -15.60 8.69 -7.67
C SER A 116 -15.41 10.03 -8.38
N ARG A 117 -15.04 10.02 -9.68
CA ARG A 117 -14.84 11.26 -10.45
C ARG A 117 -16.10 12.12 -10.54
N VAL A 118 -17.22 11.51 -10.84
CA VAL A 118 -18.49 12.24 -10.96
C VAL A 118 -18.88 12.85 -9.60
N ILE A 119 -18.68 12.12 -8.52
CA ILE A 119 -18.92 12.61 -7.16
C ILE A 119 -17.97 13.76 -6.84
N MET A 120 -16.67 13.64 -7.14
CA MET A 120 -15.68 14.72 -6.95
C MET A 120 -16.09 15.99 -7.71
N SER A 121 -16.49 15.87 -8.98
CA SER A 121 -16.94 17.02 -9.79
C SER A 121 -18.21 17.69 -9.28
N ARG A 122 -19.09 16.98 -8.57
CA ARG A 122 -20.26 17.55 -7.92
C ARG A 122 -19.94 18.25 -6.59
N VAL A 123 -19.00 17.68 -5.83
CA VAL A 123 -18.57 18.27 -4.55
C VAL A 123 -17.68 19.49 -4.78
N PHE A 124 -16.86 19.47 -5.81
CA PHE A 124 -15.89 20.51 -6.16
C PHE A 124 -16.11 20.92 -7.62
N ASN A 125 -17.19 21.64 -7.87
CA ASN A 125 -17.66 22.00 -9.21
C ASN A 125 -16.71 22.91 -10.01
N ASP A 126 -15.79 23.57 -9.34
CA ASP A 126 -14.79 24.46 -9.96
C ASP A 126 -13.47 23.75 -10.32
N ILE A 127 -13.39 22.41 -10.08
CA ILE A 127 -12.18 21.61 -10.32
C ILE A 127 -12.44 20.61 -11.45
N ASP A 128 -11.57 20.61 -12.45
CA ASP A 128 -11.57 19.61 -13.51
C ASP A 128 -10.78 18.36 -13.08
N PHE A 129 -11.51 17.26 -12.87
CA PHE A 129 -10.96 15.95 -12.53
C PHE A 129 -10.77 15.03 -13.74
N SER A 130 -10.79 15.54 -14.96
CA SER A 130 -10.48 14.76 -16.17
C SER A 130 -9.08 14.15 -16.09
N ASN A 131 -8.82 13.09 -16.87
CA ASN A 131 -7.51 12.45 -16.91
C ASN A 131 -6.40 13.40 -17.41
N ASP A 132 -6.74 14.39 -18.23
CA ASP A 132 -5.79 15.37 -18.77
C ASP A 132 -5.40 16.40 -17.74
N GLN A 133 -6.34 16.88 -16.92
CA GLN A 133 -6.08 17.93 -15.93
C GLN A 133 -5.68 17.36 -14.55
N PHE A 134 -6.18 16.17 -14.21
CA PHE A 134 -5.87 15.51 -12.95
C PHE A 134 -5.51 14.03 -13.15
N PRO A 135 -4.37 13.74 -13.84
CA PRO A 135 -3.93 12.38 -14.11
C PRO A 135 -3.63 11.59 -12.84
N PHE A 136 -3.53 10.26 -12.95
CA PHE A 136 -3.14 9.40 -11.83
C PHE A 136 -1.84 9.87 -11.16
N MET A 137 -1.83 9.88 -9.84
CA MET A 137 -0.77 10.43 -8.98
C MET A 137 -0.61 11.96 -9.05
N SER A 138 -1.59 12.69 -9.56
CA SER A 138 -1.65 14.15 -9.36
C SER A 138 -1.93 14.51 -7.91
N PHE A 139 -1.25 15.54 -7.42
CA PHE A 139 -1.36 16.07 -6.07
C PHE A 139 -1.40 17.60 -6.12
N ASN A 140 -2.52 18.20 -5.74
CA ASN A 140 -2.72 19.65 -5.83
C ASN A 140 -3.46 20.20 -4.63
N ASN A 141 -3.21 21.48 -4.35
CA ASN A 141 -3.97 22.27 -3.40
C ASN A 141 -5.12 22.99 -4.12
N PHE A 142 -6.26 23.06 -3.47
CA PHE A 142 -7.45 23.74 -3.97
C PHE A 142 -8.11 24.56 -2.87
N LYS A 143 -8.79 25.63 -3.25
CA LYS A 143 -9.61 26.41 -2.33
C LYS A 143 -10.91 25.66 -2.06
N TYR A 144 -11.29 25.56 -0.79
CA TYR A 144 -12.57 25.01 -0.35
C TYR A 144 -13.15 25.92 0.73
N LEU A 145 -14.24 26.66 0.42
CA LEU A 145 -14.79 27.68 1.30
C LEU A 145 -13.71 28.74 1.63
N ASP A 146 -13.44 28.93 2.92
CA ASP A 146 -12.44 29.84 3.47
C ASP A 146 -11.08 29.19 3.78
N THR A 147 -10.90 27.91 3.39
CA THR A 147 -9.68 27.14 3.66
C THR A 147 -9.04 26.56 2.38
N GLU A 148 -7.87 25.99 2.53
CA GLU A 148 -7.19 25.19 1.50
C GLU A 148 -7.32 23.70 1.83
N ILE A 149 -7.62 22.89 0.82
CA ILE A 149 -7.61 21.44 0.86
C ILE A 149 -6.56 20.90 -0.12
N ARG A 150 -6.13 19.67 0.11
CA ARG A 150 -5.23 18.95 -0.82
C ARG A 150 -5.97 17.74 -1.37
N ILE A 151 -5.76 17.45 -2.63
CA ILE A 151 -6.35 16.28 -3.28
C ILE A 151 -5.23 15.52 -3.98
N LEU A 152 -5.11 14.25 -3.68
CA LEU A 152 -4.24 13.30 -4.33
C LEU A 152 -5.10 12.28 -5.10
N ARG A 153 -4.84 12.08 -6.38
CA ARG A 153 -5.43 10.98 -7.14
C ARG A 153 -4.57 9.73 -6.96
N ALA A 154 -4.97 8.88 -6.04
CA ALA A 154 -4.29 7.63 -5.72
C ALA A 154 -5.31 6.53 -5.45
N SER A 155 -4.87 5.27 -5.44
CA SER A 155 -5.74 4.14 -5.20
C SER A 155 -5.04 3.05 -4.39
N PHE A 156 -5.59 2.72 -3.25
CA PHE A 156 -5.19 1.53 -2.48
C PHE A 156 -6.15 0.36 -2.71
N THR A 157 -7.38 0.65 -3.17
CA THR A 157 -8.39 -0.37 -3.48
C THR A 157 -8.29 -0.93 -4.91
N GLY A 158 -7.45 -0.33 -5.76
CA GLY A 158 -7.37 -0.65 -7.19
C GLY A 158 -8.51 -0.08 -8.03
N GLU A 159 -9.39 0.74 -7.45
CA GLU A 159 -10.41 1.50 -8.17
C GLU A 159 -9.92 2.92 -8.47
N LEU A 160 -10.63 3.65 -9.33
CA LEU A 160 -10.48 5.10 -9.41
C LEU A 160 -10.66 5.70 -8.02
N GLY A 161 -9.69 6.46 -7.53
CA GLY A 161 -9.67 6.93 -6.15
C GLY A 161 -9.06 8.31 -5.97
N TYR A 162 -9.48 8.97 -4.91
CA TYR A 162 -9.00 10.28 -4.48
C TYR A 162 -8.83 10.28 -2.96
N GLU A 163 -7.71 10.83 -2.51
CA GLU A 163 -7.47 11.16 -1.10
C GLU A 163 -7.63 12.66 -0.92
N ILE A 164 -8.54 13.06 -0.05
CA ILE A 164 -8.89 14.45 0.19
C ILE A 164 -8.44 14.82 1.61
N TYR A 165 -7.45 15.69 1.71
CA TYR A 165 -6.88 16.20 2.95
C TYR A 165 -7.53 17.54 3.26
N VAL A 166 -8.27 17.62 4.34
CA VAL A 166 -9.05 18.81 4.76
C VAL A 166 -8.72 19.18 6.21
N PRO A 167 -8.60 20.46 6.56
CA PRO A 167 -8.47 20.85 7.97
C PRO A 167 -9.62 20.30 8.82
N PRO A 168 -9.37 19.80 10.05
CA PRO A 168 -10.38 19.16 10.89
C PRO A 168 -11.63 19.98 11.11
N SER A 169 -11.50 21.32 11.19
CA SER A 169 -12.62 22.26 11.34
C SER A 169 -13.65 22.21 10.20
N HIS A 170 -13.25 21.73 9.02
CA HIS A 170 -14.09 21.61 7.83
C HIS A 170 -14.46 20.15 7.48
N ALA A 171 -13.90 19.19 8.20
CA ALA A 171 -14.02 17.77 7.87
C ALA A 171 -15.49 17.29 7.90
N LEU A 172 -16.21 17.52 8.99
CA LEU A 172 -17.60 17.09 9.11
C LEU A 172 -18.49 17.67 8.01
N LYS A 173 -18.32 18.96 7.71
CA LYS A 173 -19.08 19.64 6.66
C LYS A 173 -18.81 19.06 5.28
N LEU A 174 -17.54 18.76 4.98
CA LEU A 174 -17.15 18.14 3.73
C LEU A 174 -17.67 16.69 3.62
N TRP A 175 -17.57 15.90 4.70
CA TRP A 175 -18.14 14.55 4.78
C TRP A 175 -19.63 14.55 4.45
N GLN A 176 -20.40 15.40 5.10
CA GLN A 176 -21.84 15.54 4.84
C GLN A 176 -22.12 15.96 3.39
N ARG A 177 -21.31 16.86 2.84
CA ARG A 177 -21.44 17.30 1.44
C ARG A 177 -21.26 16.16 0.45
N PHE A 178 -20.35 15.23 0.70
CA PHE A 178 -20.19 14.03 -0.12
C PHE A 178 -21.50 13.25 -0.22
N PHE A 179 -22.17 12.98 0.89
CA PHE A 179 -23.43 12.22 0.89
C PHE A 179 -24.59 13.00 0.26
N ILE A 180 -24.66 14.31 0.50
CA ILE A 180 -25.70 15.16 -0.11
C ILE A 180 -25.54 15.19 -1.63
N SER A 181 -24.31 15.34 -2.12
CA SER A 181 -24.02 15.48 -3.56
C SER A 181 -24.09 14.16 -4.33
N SER A 182 -24.15 13.03 -3.66
CA SER A 182 -24.10 11.70 -4.26
C SER A 182 -25.32 10.83 -3.95
N ARG A 183 -26.46 11.43 -3.58
CA ARG A 183 -27.70 10.69 -3.22
C ARG A 183 -28.19 9.72 -4.29
N ASP A 184 -27.92 10.01 -5.56
CA ASP A 184 -28.29 9.20 -6.73
C ASP A 184 -27.20 8.19 -7.14
N PHE A 185 -26.08 8.08 -6.41
CA PHE A 185 -24.97 7.21 -6.75
C PHE A 185 -24.71 6.10 -5.71
N ASP A 186 -25.55 5.97 -4.72
CA ASP A 186 -25.38 4.98 -3.64
C ASP A 186 -23.96 5.04 -3.01
N LEU A 187 -23.46 6.24 -2.71
CA LEU A 187 -22.21 6.40 -1.97
C LEU A 187 -22.37 5.77 -0.59
N VAL A 188 -21.49 4.82 -0.27
CA VAL A 188 -21.51 4.13 1.02
C VAL A 188 -20.26 4.45 1.84
N PRO A 189 -20.37 4.68 3.16
CA PRO A 189 -19.21 4.66 4.02
C PRO A 189 -18.70 3.21 4.12
N TYR A 190 -17.38 3.02 4.12
CA TYR A 190 -16.79 1.70 4.36
C TYR A 190 -15.66 1.80 5.37
N GLY A 191 -15.42 0.71 6.09
CA GLY A 191 -14.39 0.61 7.12
C GLY A 191 -13.11 -0.06 6.64
N THR A 192 -12.16 -0.21 7.55
CA THR A 192 -10.84 -0.80 7.32
C THR A 192 -10.89 -2.23 6.81
N GLU A 193 -11.80 -3.06 7.33
CA GLU A 193 -11.95 -4.46 6.86
C GLU A 193 -12.31 -4.54 5.36
N THR A 194 -13.21 -3.67 4.90
CA THR A 194 -13.52 -3.59 3.46
C THR A 194 -12.31 -3.10 2.66
N MET A 195 -11.57 -2.13 3.18
CA MET A 195 -10.33 -1.67 2.56
C MET A 195 -9.29 -2.82 2.46
N HIS A 196 -9.13 -3.60 3.53
CA HIS A 196 -8.22 -4.74 3.58
C HIS A 196 -8.59 -5.81 2.55
N LEU A 197 -9.86 -6.13 2.41
CA LEU A 197 -10.34 -7.00 1.34
C LEU A 197 -10.01 -6.43 -0.05
N LEU A 198 -10.37 -5.17 -0.31
CA LEU A 198 -10.20 -4.57 -1.63
C LEU A 198 -8.73 -4.45 -2.05
N ARG A 199 -7.83 -4.10 -1.11
CA ARG A 199 -6.38 -4.07 -1.39
C ARG A 199 -5.83 -5.48 -1.65
N ALA A 200 -6.30 -6.50 -0.90
CA ALA A 200 -5.86 -7.88 -1.07
C ALA A 200 -6.28 -8.43 -2.44
N GLU A 201 -7.48 -8.12 -2.93
CA GLU A 201 -7.92 -8.44 -4.29
C GLU A 201 -6.98 -7.87 -5.38
N LYS A 202 -6.27 -6.77 -5.07
CA LYS A 202 -5.26 -6.15 -5.94
C LYS A 202 -3.84 -6.66 -5.70
N GLY A 203 -3.64 -7.46 -4.65
CA GLY A 203 -2.32 -7.90 -4.24
C GLY A 203 -1.45 -6.80 -3.65
N TYR A 204 -2.05 -5.71 -3.15
CA TYR A 204 -1.33 -4.66 -2.46
C TYR A 204 -1.04 -5.07 -1.02
N ILE A 205 0.18 -4.83 -0.58
CA ILE A 205 0.63 -5.20 0.76
C ILE A 205 0.15 -4.22 1.82
N ILE A 206 0.07 -4.71 3.06
CA ILE A 206 0.08 -3.89 4.27
C ILE A 206 1.36 -4.22 5.05
N VAL A 207 2.15 -3.19 5.33
CA VAL A 207 3.34 -3.32 6.18
C VAL A 207 2.91 -3.71 7.61
N GLY A 208 3.54 -4.75 8.14
CA GLY A 208 3.19 -5.35 9.44
C GLY A 208 2.19 -6.50 9.35
N GLN A 209 1.49 -6.69 8.22
CA GLN A 209 0.64 -7.85 7.95
C GLN A 209 1.27 -8.78 6.91
N ASP A 210 1.59 -8.24 5.72
CA ASP A 210 2.27 -9.00 4.65
C ASP A 210 3.79 -8.86 4.72
N THR A 211 4.31 -8.18 5.74
CA THR A 211 5.74 -8.06 6.04
C THR A 211 5.99 -8.41 7.50
N ASP A 212 7.06 -9.16 7.76
CA ASP A 212 7.45 -9.67 9.07
C ASP A 212 8.84 -9.17 9.52
N GLY A 213 9.37 -8.14 8.85
CA GLY A 213 10.74 -7.64 9.08
C GLY A 213 11.83 -8.48 8.40
N THR A 214 11.48 -9.52 7.64
CA THR A 214 12.45 -10.39 6.96
C THR A 214 12.35 -10.33 5.43
N VAL A 215 11.46 -9.51 4.88
CA VAL A 215 11.20 -9.41 3.45
C VAL A 215 11.76 -8.14 2.83
N THR A 216 12.29 -8.28 1.63
CA THR A 216 12.82 -7.21 0.80
C THR A 216 11.80 -6.77 -0.25
N PRO A 217 12.00 -5.63 -0.93
CA PRO A 217 11.16 -5.25 -2.07
C PRO A 217 11.07 -6.32 -3.16
N VAL A 218 12.13 -7.10 -3.37
CA VAL A 218 12.16 -8.17 -4.37
C VAL A 218 11.26 -9.34 -3.97
N ASP A 219 11.23 -9.66 -2.70
CA ASP A 219 10.37 -10.72 -2.14
C ASP A 219 8.88 -10.37 -2.29
N LEU A 220 8.55 -9.08 -2.27
CA LEU A 220 7.19 -8.54 -2.35
C LEU A 220 6.72 -8.16 -3.77
N ASN A 221 7.48 -8.51 -4.82
CA ASN A 221 7.21 -8.10 -6.21
C ASN A 221 7.32 -6.58 -6.45
N LEU A 222 8.02 -5.85 -5.58
CA LEU A 222 8.17 -4.39 -5.62
C LEU A 222 9.58 -3.94 -6.10
N ASN A 223 10.34 -4.82 -6.75
CA ASN A 223 11.67 -4.52 -7.28
C ASN A 223 11.68 -3.35 -8.29
N TRP A 224 10.55 -3.07 -8.94
CA TRP A 224 10.39 -1.92 -9.83
C TRP A 224 10.47 -0.56 -9.11
N MET A 225 10.31 -0.54 -7.79
CA MET A 225 10.44 0.65 -6.95
C MET A 225 11.88 0.98 -6.59
N ILE A 226 12.82 0.07 -6.84
CA ILE A 226 14.24 0.29 -6.57
C ILE A 226 14.85 1.15 -7.68
N GLY A 227 15.32 2.33 -7.34
CA GLY A 227 15.97 3.26 -8.29
C GLY A 227 17.30 2.71 -8.81
N LYS A 228 17.30 1.97 -9.91
CA LYS A 228 18.48 1.28 -10.48
C LYS A 228 19.70 2.18 -10.69
N LYS A 229 19.47 3.44 -11.08
CA LYS A 229 20.54 4.42 -11.34
C LYS A 229 20.85 5.31 -10.12
N LYS A 230 20.21 5.09 -9.02
CA LYS A 230 20.35 5.85 -7.80
C LYS A 230 21.69 5.54 -7.14
N LYS A 231 22.44 6.58 -6.74
CA LYS A 231 23.78 6.41 -6.17
C LYS A 231 23.73 5.66 -4.85
N ASP A 232 22.85 6.10 -3.95
CA ASP A 232 22.70 5.49 -2.64
C ASP A 232 21.32 5.75 -2.03
N PHE A 233 20.92 4.91 -1.06
CA PHE A 233 19.77 5.04 -0.16
C PHE A 233 19.91 4.01 0.96
N ILE A 234 19.20 4.19 2.08
CA ILE A 234 19.22 3.27 3.22
C ILE A 234 18.85 1.86 2.75
N GLY A 235 19.67 0.87 3.11
CA GLY A 235 19.47 -0.54 2.76
C GLY A 235 19.96 -0.96 1.37
N LYS A 236 20.35 -0.03 0.48
CA LYS A 236 20.78 -0.37 -0.88
C LYS A 236 21.88 -1.41 -0.93
N ARG A 237 22.93 -1.24 -0.13
CA ARG A 237 24.07 -2.17 -0.07
C ARG A 237 23.65 -3.56 0.36
N SER A 238 22.75 -3.66 1.30
CA SER A 238 22.26 -4.94 1.84
C SER A 238 21.46 -5.73 0.82
N LEU A 239 20.77 -5.08 -0.12
CA LEU A 239 20.02 -5.74 -1.19
C LEU A 239 20.90 -6.60 -2.13
N THR A 240 22.24 -6.47 -2.08
CA THR A 240 23.18 -7.24 -2.90
C THR A 240 23.83 -8.39 -2.14
N ARG A 241 23.51 -8.59 -0.87
CA ARG A 241 24.07 -9.67 -0.04
C ARG A 241 23.65 -11.04 -0.57
N SER A 242 24.54 -12.03 -0.46
CA SER A 242 24.33 -13.37 -0.98
C SER A 242 23.10 -14.09 -0.42
N ASP A 243 22.73 -13.80 0.84
CA ASP A 243 21.53 -14.35 1.47
C ASP A 243 20.23 -13.66 0.99
N ILE A 244 20.31 -12.39 0.58
CA ILE A 244 19.18 -11.59 0.11
C ILE A 244 18.83 -11.91 -1.35
N ILE A 245 19.82 -12.20 -2.19
CA ILE A 245 19.59 -12.46 -3.62
C ILE A 245 19.18 -13.90 -3.95
N LYS A 246 19.06 -14.78 -2.93
CA LYS A 246 18.66 -16.18 -3.13
C LYS A 246 17.22 -16.27 -3.64
N GLU A 247 17.03 -17.03 -4.70
CA GLU A 247 15.68 -17.31 -5.24
C GLU A 247 14.83 -18.21 -4.33
N SER A 248 15.46 -18.89 -3.36
CA SER A 248 14.80 -19.74 -2.36
C SER A 248 14.20 -18.96 -1.20
N ARG A 249 14.33 -17.64 -1.18
CA ARG A 249 13.69 -16.80 -0.16
C ARG A 249 12.15 -16.91 -0.22
N LYS A 250 11.51 -16.55 0.88
CA LYS A 250 10.04 -16.40 0.88
C LYS A 250 9.65 -15.26 -0.05
N GLN A 251 8.67 -15.49 -0.90
CA GLN A 251 8.21 -14.53 -1.91
C GLN A 251 6.69 -14.46 -1.88
N LEU A 252 6.17 -13.27 -2.07
CA LEU A 252 4.74 -13.01 -2.07
C LEU A 252 4.07 -13.63 -3.30
N VAL A 253 3.03 -14.41 -3.04
CA VAL A 253 2.17 -15.03 -4.04
C VAL A 253 0.71 -14.94 -3.63
N GLY A 254 -0.18 -15.17 -4.57
CA GLY A 254 -1.60 -15.43 -4.31
C GLY A 254 -1.87 -16.92 -4.13
N LEU A 255 -2.87 -17.23 -3.31
CA LEU A 255 -3.42 -18.58 -3.14
C LEU A 255 -4.92 -18.54 -3.39
N VAL A 256 -5.41 -19.51 -4.16
CA VAL A 256 -6.83 -19.67 -4.45
C VAL A 256 -7.22 -21.11 -4.13
N PRO A 257 -8.23 -21.38 -3.26
CA PRO A 257 -8.69 -22.73 -3.01
C PRO A 257 -9.14 -23.41 -4.30
N ILE A 258 -8.78 -24.68 -4.48
CA ILE A 258 -9.27 -25.48 -5.62
C ILE A 258 -10.78 -25.71 -5.45
N ASP A 259 -11.19 -26.10 -4.26
CA ASP A 259 -12.60 -26.09 -3.89
C ASP A 259 -12.98 -24.67 -3.44
N LYS A 260 -13.72 -23.97 -4.28
CA LYS A 260 -14.13 -22.57 -4.08
C LYS A 260 -15.08 -22.37 -2.89
N THR A 261 -15.61 -23.43 -2.30
CA THR A 261 -16.47 -23.36 -1.11
C THR A 261 -15.67 -23.26 0.19
N LEU A 262 -14.37 -23.58 0.14
CA LEU A 262 -13.50 -23.58 1.31
C LEU A 262 -12.89 -22.19 1.56
N GLY A 263 -12.78 -21.82 2.85
CA GLY A 263 -12.05 -20.66 3.33
C GLY A 263 -10.57 -20.99 3.61
N ILE A 264 -9.72 -19.98 3.51
CA ILE A 264 -8.34 -19.99 3.97
C ILE A 264 -8.26 -18.96 5.09
N GLU A 265 -7.48 -19.22 6.13
CA GLU A 265 -7.33 -18.31 7.26
C GLU A 265 -5.92 -17.73 7.31
N GLU A 266 -5.79 -16.50 7.81
CA GLU A 266 -4.52 -15.85 8.06
C GLU A 266 -3.70 -16.64 9.08
N GLY A 267 -2.39 -16.72 8.90
CA GLY A 267 -1.48 -17.47 9.77
C GLY A 267 -1.37 -18.96 9.42
N GLN A 268 -2.27 -19.53 8.64
CA GLN A 268 -2.19 -20.93 8.25
C GLN A 268 -0.90 -21.23 7.48
N HIS A 269 -0.32 -22.42 7.72
CA HIS A 269 0.92 -22.85 7.10
C HIS A 269 0.71 -23.40 5.70
N VAL A 270 1.60 -23.05 4.79
CA VAL A 270 1.63 -23.59 3.43
C VAL A 270 2.65 -24.72 3.36
N ILE A 271 2.24 -25.89 2.87
CA ILE A 271 3.01 -27.12 2.83
C ILE A 271 2.89 -27.81 1.46
N GLU A 272 3.81 -28.71 1.13
CA GLU A 272 3.74 -29.53 -0.10
C GLU A 272 2.95 -30.83 0.11
N GLN A 273 2.93 -31.34 1.34
CA GLN A 273 2.33 -32.62 1.67
C GLN A 273 0.81 -32.52 1.79
N LYS A 274 0.08 -33.35 1.08
CA LYS A 274 -1.38 -33.41 1.11
C LYS A 274 -1.93 -33.97 2.43
N ASP A 275 -1.37 -35.09 2.86
CA ASP A 275 -1.90 -35.82 4.00
C ASP A 275 -0.92 -35.75 5.17
N LEU A 276 -1.40 -35.32 6.30
CA LEU A 276 -0.64 -35.29 7.54
C LEU A 276 -0.89 -36.61 8.29
N SER A 277 0.12 -37.48 8.33
CA SER A 277 0.02 -38.75 9.09
C SER A 277 -0.08 -38.47 10.59
N LEU A 278 -1.13 -38.95 11.22
CA LEU A 278 -1.32 -38.80 12.67
C LEU A 278 -0.97 -40.12 13.41
N PRO A 279 -0.32 -40.03 14.60
CA PRO A 279 0.29 -38.83 15.19
C PRO A 279 1.48 -38.33 14.36
N ILE A 280 1.66 -37.01 14.32
CA ILE A 280 2.80 -36.39 13.62
C ILE A 280 4.10 -36.82 14.34
N LYS A 281 4.89 -37.68 13.69
CA LYS A 281 6.14 -38.21 14.25
C LYS A 281 7.33 -37.29 13.99
N ASN A 282 7.29 -36.54 12.89
CA ASN A 282 8.36 -35.61 12.49
C ASN A 282 7.74 -34.26 12.13
N PRO A 283 8.49 -33.13 12.33
CA PRO A 283 8.05 -31.83 11.88
C PRO A 283 7.75 -31.85 10.37
N VAL A 284 6.60 -31.30 9.98
CA VAL A 284 6.25 -31.08 8.57
C VAL A 284 6.99 -29.85 8.06
N ASP A 285 7.65 -29.98 6.92
CA ASP A 285 8.38 -28.84 6.32
C ASP A 285 7.39 -27.77 5.82
N MET A 286 7.43 -26.62 6.46
CA MET A 286 6.62 -25.47 6.14
C MET A 286 7.31 -24.64 5.03
N LEU A 287 6.64 -24.47 3.89
CA LEU A 287 7.10 -23.56 2.84
C LEU A 287 6.95 -22.08 3.21
N GLY A 288 5.94 -21.77 3.99
CA GLY A 288 5.60 -20.43 4.39
C GLY A 288 4.23 -20.36 5.06
N HIS A 289 3.63 -19.18 5.08
CA HIS A 289 2.34 -18.96 5.74
C HIS A 289 1.47 -17.96 4.96
N VAL A 290 0.19 -18.00 5.22
CA VAL A 290 -0.81 -17.06 4.72
C VAL A 290 -0.68 -15.74 5.50
N THR A 291 -0.50 -14.63 4.81
CA THR A 291 -0.35 -13.29 5.41
C THR A 291 -1.65 -12.49 5.42
N SER A 292 -2.51 -12.74 4.44
CA SER A 292 -3.81 -12.08 4.31
C SER A 292 -4.79 -13.03 3.67
N SER A 293 -6.02 -13.12 4.17
CA SER A 293 -7.05 -13.94 3.55
C SER A 293 -8.44 -13.34 3.72
N TYR A 294 -9.24 -13.37 2.66
CA TYR A 294 -10.59 -12.80 2.62
C TYR A 294 -11.48 -13.59 1.67
N PHE A 295 -12.77 -13.70 2.03
CA PHE A 295 -13.78 -14.07 1.05
C PHE A 295 -14.06 -12.87 0.15
N SER A 296 -13.86 -13.00 -1.16
CA SER A 296 -14.13 -11.95 -2.14
C SER A 296 -15.55 -12.09 -2.71
N PRO A 297 -16.47 -11.16 -2.39
CA PRO A 297 -17.79 -11.14 -3.04
C PRO A 297 -17.73 -10.85 -4.54
N ASN A 298 -16.65 -10.25 -5.00
CA ASN A 298 -16.44 -9.93 -6.42
C ASN A 298 -16.05 -11.16 -7.23
N LEU A 299 -15.34 -12.11 -6.62
CA LEU A 299 -14.87 -13.36 -7.23
C LEU A 299 -15.71 -14.56 -6.80
N ASN A 300 -16.53 -14.39 -5.75
CA ASN A 300 -17.36 -15.42 -5.13
C ASN A 300 -16.55 -16.63 -4.61
N HIS A 301 -15.34 -16.38 -4.11
CA HIS A 301 -14.51 -17.36 -3.42
C HIS A 301 -13.46 -16.69 -2.53
N ALA A 302 -12.79 -17.46 -1.69
CA ALA A 302 -11.67 -16.98 -0.90
C ALA A 302 -10.44 -16.66 -1.78
N VAL A 303 -9.73 -15.60 -1.44
CA VAL A 303 -8.42 -15.22 -1.97
C VAL A 303 -7.48 -15.00 -0.80
N ALA A 304 -6.23 -15.44 -0.94
CA ALA A 304 -5.23 -15.24 0.09
C ALA A 304 -3.89 -14.80 -0.50
N MET A 305 -3.16 -14.01 0.25
CA MET A 305 -1.77 -13.68 -0.02
C MET A 305 -0.90 -14.50 0.94
N ALA A 306 0.25 -14.95 0.49
CA ALA A 306 1.15 -15.77 1.29
C ALA A 306 2.62 -15.48 0.95
N LEU A 307 3.48 -15.59 1.95
CA LEU A 307 4.92 -15.58 1.80
C LEU A 307 5.43 -17.02 1.81
N ILE A 308 5.87 -17.53 0.66
CA ILE A 308 6.35 -18.92 0.52
C ILE A 308 7.73 -19.01 -0.12
N ARG A 309 8.54 -19.99 0.31
CA ARG A 309 9.88 -20.24 -0.22
C ARG A 309 9.85 -20.53 -1.72
N GLY A 310 10.59 -19.72 -2.49
CA GLY A 310 10.63 -19.82 -3.95
C GLY A 310 9.28 -19.59 -4.62
N GLY A 311 8.43 -18.75 -4.05
CA GLY A 311 7.03 -18.56 -4.41
C GLY A 311 6.81 -18.28 -5.89
N LYS A 312 7.62 -17.39 -6.48
CA LYS A 312 7.50 -17.06 -7.92
C LYS A 312 7.63 -18.24 -8.85
N ARG A 313 8.47 -19.24 -8.49
CA ARG A 313 8.65 -20.45 -9.28
C ARG A 313 7.52 -21.47 -9.08
N LYS A 314 6.69 -21.26 -8.05
CA LYS A 314 5.59 -22.16 -7.73
C LYS A 314 4.24 -21.66 -8.32
N ILE A 315 4.22 -20.53 -9.00
CA ILE A 315 3.00 -20.04 -9.68
C ILE A 315 2.53 -21.09 -10.69
N GLY A 316 1.24 -21.42 -10.67
CA GLY A 316 0.60 -22.49 -11.42
C GLY A 316 0.71 -23.88 -10.77
N SER A 317 1.44 -24.03 -9.66
CA SER A 317 1.50 -25.31 -8.94
C SER A 317 0.39 -25.44 -7.89
N ARG A 318 0.16 -26.68 -7.50
CA ARG A 318 -0.75 -27.04 -6.41
C ARG A 318 0.03 -27.20 -5.12
N LEU A 319 -0.42 -26.53 -4.06
CA LEU A 319 0.07 -26.68 -2.70
C LEU A 319 -1.09 -26.96 -1.75
N PHE A 320 -0.78 -27.06 -0.47
CA PHE A 320 -1.77 -27.30 0.58
C PHE A 320 -1.61 -26.30 1.71
N VAL A 321 -2.72 -25.86 2.26
CA VAL A 321 -2.79 -25.04 3.47
C VAL A 321 -3.28 -25.91 4.62
N SER A 322 -2.53 -25.98 5.73
CA SER A 322 -2.92 -26.75 6.90
C SER A 322 -3.98 -26.01 7.70
N THR A 323 -5.01 -26.72 8.16
CA THR A 323 -6.03 -26.21 9.09
C THR A 323 -5.70 -26.59 10.54
N GLU A 324 -6.39 -25.98 11.50
CA GLU A 324 -6.22 -26.29 12.93
C GLU A 324 -6.46 -27.77 13.26
N ASN A 325 -7.37 -28.43 12.55
CA ASN A 325 -7.67 -29.86 12.73
C ASN A 325 -6.73 -30.78 11.97
N LEU A 326 -5.57 -30.28 11.53
CA LEU A 326 -4.57 -31.02 10.75
C LEU A 326 -5.10 -31.57 9.41
N ASN A 327 -6.25 -31.10 8.95
CA ASN A 327 -6.70 -31.30 7.57
C ASN A 327 -5.94 -30.33 6.65
N THR A 328 -6.03 -30.58 5.36
CA THR A 328 -5.40 -29.71 4.37
C THR A 328 -6.40 -29.20 3.34
N ILE A 329 -6.25 -27.95 2.94
CA ILE A 329 -6.99 -27.34 1.86
C ILE A 329 -6.05 -27.26 0.65
N ALA A 330 -6.46 -27.85 -0.46
CA ALA A 330 -5.72 -27.76 -1.71
C ALA A 330 -5.88 -26.36 -2.33
N VAL A 331 -4.76 -25.73 -2.67
CA VAL A 331 -4.73 -24.38 -3.26
C VAL A 331 -3.92 -24.37 -4.54
N GLU A 332 -4.29 -23.50 -5.46
CA GLU A 332 -3.48 -23.11 -6.60
C GLU A 332 -2.66 -21.88 -6.23
N VAL A 333 -1.37 -21.89 -6.54
CA VAL A 333 -0.48 -20.73 -6.40
C VAL A 333 -0.62 -19.86 -7.63
N VAL A 334 -0.99 -18.60 -7.43
CA VAL A 334 -1.23 -17.63 -8.51
C VAL A 334 -0.45 -16.33 -8.27
N GLU A 335 -0.44 -15.43 -9.25
CA GLU A 335 0.00 -14.05 -9.01
C GLU A 335 -0.90 -13.41 -7.94
N PRO A 336 -0.36 -12.55 -7.05
CA PRO A 336 -1.15 -12.00 -5.94
C PRO A 336 -2.20 -10.96 -6.38
N ASN A 337 -2.28 -10.63 -7.65
CA ASN A 337 -3.27 -9.72 -8.20
C ASN A 337 -4.47 -10.50 -8.76
N PHE A 338 -5.55 -10.59 -8.00
CA PHE A 338 -6.74 -11.39 -8.34
C PHE A 338 -7.75 -10.63 -9.20
N ILE A 339 -7.75 -9.27 -9.15
CA ILE A 339 -8.68 -8.42 -9.90
C ILE A 339 -7.91 -7.35 -10.68
N ASP A 340 -8.30 -7.16 -11.95
CA ASP A 340 -7.80 -6.07 -12.80
C ASP A 340 -6.26 -5.99 -12.84
N PRO A 341 -5.58 -7.04 -13.31
CA PRO A 341 -4.11 -7.09 -13.35
C PRO A 341 -3.47 -6.00 -14.21
N LYS A 342 -4.21 -5.40 -15.11
CA LYS A 342 -3.74 -4.31 -15.98
C LYS A 342 -3.94 -2.91 -15.39
N ASN A 343 -4.53 -2.80 -14.21
CA ASN A 343 -4.82 -1.52 -13.54
C ASN A 343 -5.74 -0.57 -14.34
N GLU A 344 -6.62 -1.10 -15.18
CA GLU A 344 -7.52 -0.30 -16.02
C GLU A 344 -8.55 0.46 -15.17
N ARG A 345 -9.03 -0.14 -14.08
CA ARG A 345 -10.05 0.45 -13.20
C ARG A 345 -9.58 1.71 -12.48
N MET A 346 -8.33 1.79 -12.07
CA MET A 346 -7.78 2.98 -11.40
C MET A 346 -7.43 4.10 -12.39
N MET A 347 -7.37 3.78 -13.69
CA MET A 347 -7.07 4.73 -14.76
C MET A 347 -8.33 5.32 -15.44
N LEU A 348 -9.51 4.90 -15.02
CA LEU A 348 -10.80 5.39 -15.55
C LEU A 348 -10.91 6.92 -15.52
#